data_b1bb282abbb1a31f3f9a815fd9513d20
#
_entry.id   b1bb282abbb1a31f3f9a815fd9513d20
#
_cell.length_a   1.000
_cell.length_b   1.000
_cell.length_c   1.000
_cell.angle_alpha   90.00
_cell.angle_beta   90.00
_cell.angle_gamma   90.00
#
_symmetry.space_group_name_H-M   'P 1'
#
loop_
_entity.id
_entity.type
_entity.pdbx_description
1 polymer ?
#
loop_
_entity_poly.entity_id
_entity_poly.type
_entity_poly.pdbx_seq_one_letter_code
_entity_poly.pdbx_strand_id
1 'polypeptide(L)'
;MMSEYTNPRKPREFKVIVDHHRAEIDDYGRKRSDTEWGHNILKTLAHELVHVKQYVMGELKYTTHGMVYKRTTYSPETIFDYFETPYEIEAYGREVGLLVNFLAKWKEIEKELGMEI
;
A
#
# COMPACT_ATOMS: atom_id res chain seq x y z
N MET A 1 -4.68 -4.09 6.28
CA MET A 1 -4.63 -2.63 6.33
C MET A 1 -5.97 -2.01 6.02
N MET A 2 -6.26 -0.92 6.62
CA MET A 2 -7.54 -0.24 6.47
C MET A 2 -7.30 1.27 6.41
N SER A 3 -8.05 1.99 5.60
CA SER A 3 -8.05 3.44 5.61
C SER A 3 -9.43 3.97 5.98
N GLU A 4 -9.44 5.02 6.79
CA GLU A 4 -10.65 5.74 7.17
C GLU A 4 -10.66 7.10 6.47
N TYR A 5 -11.86 7.59 6.15
CA TYR A 5 -12.00 8.88 5.51
C TYR A 5 -13.32 9.53 5.88
N THR A 6 -13.34 10.86 5.86
CA THR A 6 -14.49 11.65 6.31
C THR A 6 -15.63 11.69 5.32
N ASN A 7 -15.34 11.56 4.02
CA ASN A 7 -16.33 11.59 2.96
C ASN A 7 -16.02 10.49 1.95
N PRO A 8 -16.89 9.44 1.83
CA PRO A 8 -16.64 8.33 0.90
C PRO A 8 -16.52 8.72 -0.58
N ARG A 9 -17.11 9.85 -0.97
CA ARG A 9 -17.05 10.31 -2.36
C ARG A 9 -15.84 11.18 -2.66
N LYS A 10 -15.39 11.96 -1.65
CA LYS A 10 -14.23 12.84 -1.77
C LYS A 10 -13.44 12.80 -0.46
N PRO A 11 -12.83 11.67 -0.14
CA PRO A 11 -12.09 11.55 1.11
C PRO A 11 -10.85 12.45 1.09
N ARG A 12 -10.61 13.15 2.21
CA ARG A 12 -9.47 14.04 2.39
C ARG A 12 -8.60 13.66 3.59
N GLU A 13 -9.16 12.87 4.48
CA GLU A 13 -8.47 12.38 5.66
C GLU A 13 -8.41 10.86 5.61
N PHE A 14 -7.24 10.31 5.87
CA PHE A 14 -7.00 8.89 5.80
C PHE A 14 -6.28 8.41 7.03
N LYS A 15 -6.70 7.25 7.53
CA LYS A 15 -5.98 6.51 8.54
C LYS A 15 -5.44 5.26 7.88
N VAL A 16 -4.11 5.12 7.87
CA VAL A 16 -3.44 3.96 7.30
C VAL A 16 -2.92 3.11 8.44
N ILE A 17 -3.33 1.86 8.48
CA ILE A 17 -2.92 0.92 9.52
C ILE A 17 -2.06 -0.15 8.90
N VAL A 18 -0.83 -0.31 9.41
CA VAL A 18 0.10 -1.34 8.97
C VAL A 18 0.33 -2.31 10.12
N ASP A 19 0.03 -3.59 9.89
CA ASP A 19 0.29 -4.64 10.86
C ASP A 19 1.76 -5.04 10.76
N HIS A 20 2.52 -4.75 11.81
CA HIS A 20 3.95 -5.06 11.88
C HIS A 20 4.27 -6.37 12.59
N HIS A 21 3.27 -7.08 13.11
CA HIS A 21 3.49 -8.33 13.85
C HIS A 21 3.58 -9.57 12.97
N ARG A 22 3.13 -9.48 11.72
CA ARG A 22 3.00 -10.62 10.82
C ARG A 22 4.28 -11.10 10.18
N ALA A 23 5.36 -10.35 10.30
CA ALA A 23 6.48 -10.49 9.39
C ALA A 23 7.66 -11.31 9.93
N GLU A 24 7.50 -12.00 11.06
CA GLU A 24 8.62 -12.72 11.67
C GLU A 24 9.04 -13.99 10.93
N ILE A 25 8.10 -14.64 10.26
CA ILE A 25 8.33 -15.91 9.57
C ILE A 25 7.95 -15.75 8.10
N ASP A 26 8.81 -16.20 7.19
CA ASP A 26 8.52 -16.18 5.75
C ASP A 26 7.60 -17.33 5.35
N ASP A 27 7.22 -17.38 4.05
CA ASP A 27 6.31 -18.40 3.51
C ASP A 27 6.87 -19.82 3.60
N TYR A 28 8.17 -19.97 3.86
CA TYR A 28 8.85 -21.25 4.00
C TYR A 28 9.08 -21.65 5.46
N GLY A 29 8.53 -20.89 6.42
CA GLY A 29 8.66 -21.17 7.83
C GLY A 29 9.98 -20.71 8.43
N ARG A 30 10.78 -19.91 7.71
CA ARG A 30 12.07 -19.40 8.19
C ARG A 30 11.88 -18.03 8.84
N LYS A 31 12.66 -17.76 9.87
CA LYS A 31 12.65 -16.45 10.50
C LYS A 31 13.19 -15.39 9.53
N ARG A 32 12.43 -14.33 9.35
CA ARG A 32 12.85 -13.18 8.53
C ARG A 32 13.91 -12.38 9.24
N SER A 33 14.87 -11.84 8.49
CA SER A 33 15.81 -10.86 9.01
C SER A 33 15.09 -9.54 9.31
N ASP A 34 15.69 -8.71 10.16
CA ASP A 34 15.15 -7.38 10.46
C ASP A 34 15.01 -6.52 9.20
N THR A 35 15.96 -6.65 8.26
CA THR A 35 15.91 -5.96 6.98
C THR A 35 14.72 -6.39 6.14
N GLU A 36 14.49 -7.69 6.00
CA GLU A 36 13.34 -8.20 5.26
C GLU A 36 12.02 -7.76 5.87
N TRP A 37 11.94 -7.80 7.20
CA TRP A 37 10.76 -7.36 7.94
C TRP A 37 10.49 -5.88 7.70
N GLY A 38 11.50 -5.03 7.80
CA GLY A 38 11.38 -3.59 7.54
C GLY A 38 10.97 -3.31 6.10
N HIS A 39 11.56 -4.01 5.12
CA HIS A 39 11.19 -3.86 3.71
C HIS A 39 9.74 -4.25 3.46
N ASN A 40 9.26 -5.31 4.09
CA ASN A 40 7.86 -5.74 3.95
C ASN A 40 6.89 -4.71 4.53
N ILE A 41 7.22 -4.10 5.66
CA ILE A 41 6.41 -3.02 6.24
C ILE A 41 6.36 -1.83 5.30
N LEU A 42 7.50 -1.39 4.78
CA LEU A 42 7.57 -0.27 3.85
C LEU A 42 6.82 -0.56 2.54
N LYS A 43 6.92 -1.78 2.04
CA LYS A 43 6.21 -2.20 0.84
C LYS A 43 4.69 -2.18 1.06
N THR A 44 4.23 -2.67 2.20
CA THR A 44 2.82 -2.62 2.58
C THR A 44 2.33 -1.18 2.69
N LEU A 45 3.12 -0.32 3.33
CA LEU A 45 2.79 1.10 3.42
C LEU A 45 2.69 1.73 2.02
N ALA A 46 3.64 1.45 1.14
CA ALA A 46 3.63 1.95 -0.25
C ALA A 46 2.36 1.50 -0.98
N HIS A 47 1.97 0.24 -0.83
CA HIS A 47 0.74 -0.31 -1.40
C HIS A 47 -0.47 0.52 -0.99
N GLU A 48 -0.60 0.78 0.30
CA GLU A 48 -1.76 1.53 0.80
C GLU A 48 -1.72 3.01 0.43
N LEU A 49 -0.53 3.59 0.31
CA LEU A 49 -0.41 4.96 -0.18
C LEU A 49 -0.85 5.09 -1.64
N VAL A 50 -0.70 4.04 -2.45
CA VAL A 50 -1.27 4.02 -3.80
C VAL A 50 -2.79 4.13 -3.73
N HIS A 51 -3.44 3.42 -2.81
CA HIS A 51 -4.89 3.54 -2.62
C HIS A 51 -5.28 4.95 -2.16
N VAL A 52 -4.53 5.56 -1.24
CA VAL A 52 -4.76 6.95 -0.84
C VAL A 52 -4.71 7.87 -2.07
N LYS A 53 -3.71 7.71 -2.92
CA LYS A 53 -3.58 8.48 -4.17
C LYS A 53 -4.80 8.25 -5.07
N GLN A 54 -5.25 7.02 -5.22
CA GLN A 54 -6.43 6.70 -6.02
C GLN A 54 -7.68 7.42 -5.53
N TYR A 55 -7.88 7.48 -4.21
CA TYR A 55 -8.99 8.21 -3.61
C TYR A 55 -8.84 9.72 -3.81
N VAL A 56 -7.67 10.27 -3.53
CA VAL A 56 -7.40 11.71 -3.64
C VAL A 56 -7.59 12.20 -5.07
N MET A 57 -7.12 11.43 -6.04
CA MET A 57 -7.25 11.78 -7.46
C MET A 57 -8.65 11.50 -8.03
N GLY A 58 -9.54 10.96 -7.22
CA GLY A 58 -10.90 10.62 -7.67
C GLY A 58 -10.98 9.41 -8.58
N GLU A 59 -9.90 8.64 -8.68
CA GLU A 59 -9.88 7.41 -9.48
C GLU A 59 -10.67 6.29 -8.82
N LEU A 60 -10.67 6.25 -7.48
CA LEU A 60 -11.32 5.23 -6.68
C LEU A 60 -12.35 5.89 -5.75
N LYS A 61 -13.55 5.33 -5.69
CA LYS A 61 -14.63 5.80 -4.83
C LYS A 61 -15.35 4.62 -4.20
N TYR A 62 -15.68 4.77 -2.94
CA TYR A 62 -16.54 3.81 -2.24
C TYR A 62 -18.00 4.19 -2.44
N THR A 63 -18.83 3.24 -2.86
CA THR A 63 -20.28 3.45 -3.01
C THR A 63 -21.06 2.32 -2.36
N THR A 64 -22.37 2.48 -2.21
CA THR A 64 -23.25 1.42 -1.69
C THR A 64 -23.31 0.19 -2.58
N HIS A 65 -22.93 0.33 -3.86
CA HIS A 65 -22.94 -0.75 -4.84
C HIS A 65 -21.57 -1.41 -5.02
N GLY A 66 -20.55 -0.92 -4.33
CA GLY A 66 -19.18 -1.43 -4.41
C GLY A 66 -18.18 -0.32 -4.66
N MET A 67 -16.98 -0.71 -5.08
CA MET A 67 -15.92 0.24 -5.40
C MET A 67 -16.03 0.67 -6.85
N VAL A 68 -15.95 1.97 -7.09
CA VAL A 68 -15.91 2.53 -8.46
C VAL A 68 -14.48 2.97 -8.73
N TYR A 69 -13.85 2.39 -9.73
CA TYR A 69 -12.51 2.74 -10.18
C TYR A 69 -12.55 3.17 -11.63
N LYS A 70 -12.18 4.43 -11.88
CA LYS A 70 -12.19 5.02 -13.23
C LYS A 70 -13.49 4.73 -13.98
N ARG A 71 -14.63 4.98 -13.31
CA ARG A 71 -16.01 4.85 -13.82
C ARG A 71 -16.55 3.42 -13.91
N THR A 72 -15.80 2.41 -13.55
CA THR A 72 -16.29 1.03 -13.53
C THR A 72 -16.52 0.58 -12.10
N THR A 73 -17.66 -0.06 -11.85
CA THR A 73 -18.00 -0.57 -10.51
C THR A 73 -17.52 -2.00 -10.36
N TYR A 74 -16.88 -2.28 -9.22
CA TYR A 74 -16.36 -3.60 -8.86
C TYR A 74 -16.94 -4.03 -7.53
N SER A 75 -17.45 -5.26 -7.47
CA SER A 75 -17.94 -5.89 -6.24
C SER A 75 -17.35 -7.29 -6.15
N PRO A 76 -16.07 -7.41 -5.76
CA PRO A 76 -15.42 -8.71 -5.73
C PRO A 76 -16.07 -9.64 -4.70
N GLU A 77 -16.46 -10.84 -5.12
CA GLU A 77 -17.10 -11.83 -4.27
C GLU A 77 -16.13 -12.86 -3.72
N THR A 78 -14.98 -13.01 -4.37
CA THR A 78 -13.94 -13.96 -3.97
C THR A 78 -12.61 -13.24 -3.81
N ILE A 79 -11.65 -13.91 -3.16
CA ILE A 79 -10.30 -13.37 -3.01
C ILE A 79 -9.60 -13.23 -4.37
N PHE A 80 -9.89 -14.11 -5.33
CA PHE A 80 -9.35 -13.99 -6.69
C PHE A 80 -9.88 -12.73 -7.37
N ASP A 81 -11.18 -12.48 -7.26
CA ASP A 81 -11.79 -11.28 -7.84
C ASP A 81 -11.20 -10.02 -7.23
N TYR A 82 -10.93 -10.04 -5.91
CA TYR A 82 -10.29 -8.91 -5.22
C TYR A 82 -8.92 -8.60 -5.80
N PHE A 83 -8.06 -9.61 -5.98
CA PHE A 83 -6.71 -9.40 -6.51
C PHE A 83 -6.69 -9.07 -8.00
N GLU A 84 -7.77 -9.35 -8.73
CA GLU A 84 -7.89 -9.02 -10.15
C GLU A 84 -8.46 -7.62 -10.38
N THR A 85 -8.92 -6.92 -9.34
CA THR A 85 -9.42 -5.56 -9.52
C THR A 85 -8.28 -4.62 -9.97
N PRO A 86 -8.56 -3.69 -10.91
CA PRO A 86 -7.50 -2.81 -11.42
C PRO A 86 -6.84 -1.95 -10.36
N TYR A 87 -7.57 -1.53 -9.34
CA TYR A 87 -7.02 -0.71 -8.28
C TYR A 87 -6.06 -1.50 -7.38
N GLU A 88 -6.28 -2.80 -7.18
CA GLU A 88 -5.32 -3.67 -6.47
C GLU A 88 -4.14 -4.01 -7.36
N ILE A 89 -4.36 -4.27 -8.64
CA ILE A 89 -3.27 -4.52 -9.60
C ILE A 89 -2.32 -3.32 -9.64
N GLU A 90 -2.83 -2.11 -9.69
CA GLU A 90 -2.00 -0.90 -9.65
C GLU A 90 -1.19 -0.84 -8.35
N ALA A 91 -1.82 -1.06 -7.20
CA ALA A 91 -1.16 -0.97 -5.91
C ALA A 91 -0.06 -2.02 -5.77
N TYR A 92 -0.33 -3.27 -6.11
CA TYR A 92 0.68 -4.34 -6.08
C TYR A 92 1.78 -4.10 -7.11
N GLY A 93 1.44 -3.57 -8.28
CA GLY A 93 2.43 -3.29 -9.32
C GLY A 93 3.40 -2.17 -8.97
N ARG A 94 2.99 -1.22 -8.16
CA ARG A 94 3.82 -0.06 -7.78
C ARG A 94 4.61 -0.24 -6.50
N GLU A 95 4.21 -1.15 -5.61
CA GLU A 95 4.77 -1.20 -4.26
C GLU A 95 6.27 -1.50 -4.22
N VAL A 96 6.76 -2.37 -5.08
CA VAL A 96 8.19 -2.71 -5.13
C VAL A 96 9.02 -1.54 -5.66
N GLY A 97 8.56 -0.91 -6.75
CA GLY A 97 9.24 0.25 -7.32
C GLY A 97 9.30 1.42 -6.35
N LEU A 98 8.22 1.66 -5.62
CA LEU A 98 8.19 2.70 -4.59
C LEU A 98 9.15 2.40 -3.44
N LEU A 99 9.23 1.15 -3.02
CA LEU A 99 10.19 0.73 -1.99
C LEU A 99 11.63 0.97 -2.44
N VAL A 100 11.97 0.54 -3.66
CA VAL A 100 13.32 0.72 -4.22
C VAL A 100 13.68 2.20 -4.30
N ASN A 101 12.76 3.03 -4.78
CA ASN A 101 12.95 4.47 -4.87
C ASN A 101 13.15 5.11 -3.49
N PHE A 102 12.34 4.72 -2.51
CA PHE A 102 12.49 5.21 -1.14
C PHE A 102 13.87 4.87 -0.57
N LEU A 103 14.31 3.62 -0.71
CA LEU A 103 15.59 3.18 -0.19
C LEU A 103 16.77 3.93 -0.82
N ALA A 104 16.70 4.19 -2.11
CA ALA A 104 17.73 4.96 -2.81
C ALA A 104 17.80 6.40 -2.28
N LYS A 105 16.65 7.05 -2.11
CA LYS A 105 16.58 8.42 -1.57
C LYS A 105 17.01 8.48 -0.10
N TRP A 106 16.68 7.45 0.67
CA TRP A 106 17.09 7.39 2.06
C TRP A 106 18.62 7.36 2.20
N LYS A 107 19.30 6.61 1.34
CA LYS A 107 20.76 6.59 1.32
C LYS A 107 21.37 7.96 1.02
N GLU A 108 20.77 8.71 0.11
CA GLU A 108 21.21 10.08 -0.18
C GLU A 108 21.01 10.99 1.03
N ILE A 109 19.89 10.90 1.70
CA ILE A 109 19.59 11.68 2.91
C ILE A 109 20.58 11.35 4.03
N GLU A 110 20.87 10.08 4.23
CA GLU A 110 21.85 9.63 5.23
C GLU A 110 23.21 10.25 4.97
N LYS A 111 23.64 10.27 3.71
CA LYS A 111 24.91 10.93 3.30
C LYS A 111 24.91 12.40 3.63
N GLU A 112 23.85 13.12 3.26
CA GLU A 112 23.73 14.56 3.50
C GLU A 112 23.73 14.90 4.99
N LEU A 113 23.14 14.03 5.82
CA LEU A 113 23.08 14.23 7.26
C LEU A 113 24.31 13.71 8.00
N GLY A 114 25.28 13.13 7.28
CA GLY A 114 26.45 12.54 7.90
C GLY A 114 26.14 11.28 8.69
N MET A 115 25.01 10.62 8.42
CA MET A 115 24.63 9.38 9.05
C MET A 115 25.19 8.21 8.24
N GLU A 116 26.02 7.39 8.85
CA GLU A 116 26.50 6.15 8.24
C GLU A 116 25.84 4.97 8.95
N ILE A 117 25.20 4.14 8.16
CA ILE A 117 24.58 2.92 8.67
C ILE A 117 25.18 1.72 7.96
#